data_999b90eb6645388402390541ff1e16d9
#
_entry.id   999b90eb6645388402390541ff1e16d9
#
_cell.length_a   1.000
_cell.length_b   1.000
_cell.length_c   1.000
_cell.angle_alpha   90.00
_cell.angle_beta   90.00
_cell.angle_gamma   90.00
#
_symmetry.space_group_name_H-M   'P 1'
#
loop_
_entity.id
_entity.type
_entity.pdbx_description
1 polymer ?
#
loop_
_entity_poly.entity_id
_entity_poly.type
_entity_poly.pdbx_seq_one_letter_code
_entity_poly.pdbx_strand_id
1 'polypeptide(L)'
;MQKHTKLSLLSFSVMITVGLILNIRGTLIPSIKFDLGISYGKIGLMLMITSLGFMSATFLGGRAISKYGLKKMVYLGLFLMAISVSSMTLVSSFISIVLLMALLGMGIGFAEIGINTLGSKIFVNKSAMMMNLLHFFFGLGSAIGPRLAGWMLTQGIKWNSIY
;
A
#
# COMPACT_ATOMS: atom_id res chain seq x y z
N MET A 1 -24.28 17.07 1.53
CA MET A 1 -24.33 15.59 1.57
C MET A 1 -23.51 14.93 0.46
N GLN A 2 -23.70 15.23 -0.83
CA GLN A 2 -22.98 14.55 -1.94
C GLN A 2 -21.45 14.60 -1.87
N LYS A 3 -20.82 15.70 -1.40
CA LYS A 3 -19.37 15.84 -1.34
C LYS A 3 -18.75 14.88 -0.31
N HIS A 4 -19.37 14.71 0.84
CA HIS A 4 -18.87 13.78 1.86
C HIS A 4 -18.97 12.32 1.41
N THR A 5 -20.06 11.95 0.72
CA THR A 5 -20.25 10.60 0.18
C THR A 5 -19.15 10.24 -0.84
N LYS A 6 -18.82 11.15 -1.78
CA LYS A 6 -17.75 10.94 -2.77
C LYS A 6 -16.39 10.76 -2.10
N LEU A 7 -16.08 11.57 -1.09
CA LEU A 7 -14.81 11.47 -0.35
C LEU A 7 -14.71 10.16 0.46
N SER A 8 -15.82 9.71 1.04
CA SER A 8 -15.87 8.42 1.75
C SER A 8 -15.64 7.25 0.82
N LEU A 9 -16.33 7.24 -0.34
CA LEU A 9 -16.14 6.18 -1.35
C LEU A 9 -14.69 6.14 -1.85
N LEU A 10 -14.10 7.29 -2.14
CA LEU A 10 -12.69 7.37 -2.50
C LEU A 10 -11.79 6.80 -1.40
N SER A 11 -12.05 7.16 -0.14
CA SER A 11 -11.27 6.66 0.99
C SER A 11 -11.36 5.14 1.13
N PHE A 12 -12.54 4.57 0.97
CA PHE A 12 -12.75 3.11 1.01
C PHE A 12 -12.03 2.41 -0.14
N SER A 13 -12.11 2.96 -1.37
CA SER A 13 -11.39 2.41 -2.52
C SER A 13 -9.87 2.42 -2.30
N VAL A 14 -9.32 3.50 -1.77
CA VAL A 14 -7.89 3.58 -1.42
C VAL A 14 -7.52 2.53 -0.38
N MET A 15 -8.34 2.34 0.67
CA MET A 15 -8.05 1.35 1.71
C MET A 15 -8.11 -0.09 1.19
N ILE A 16 -9.07 -0.41 0.29
CA ILE A 16 -9.10 -1.71 -0.40
C ILE A 16 -7.80 -1.91 -1.19
N THR A 17 -7.39 -0.91 -1.98
CA THR A 17 -6.18 -0.97 -2.80
C THR A 17 -4.93 -1.16 -1.94
N VAL A 18 -4.82 -0.43 -0.84
CA VAL A 18 -3.71 -0.59 0.12
C VAL A 18 -3.70 -2.01 0.70
N GLY A 19 -4.87 -2.50 1.12
CA GLY A 19 -5.02 -3.87 1.65
C GLY A 19 -4.62 -4.94 0.64
N LEU A 20 -5.05 -4.81 -0.61
CA LEU A 20 -4.67 -5.69 -1.72
C LEU A 20 -3.14 -5.71 -1.88
N ILE A 21 -2.54 -4.55 -2.20
CA ILE A 21 -1.11 -4.42 -2.54
C ILE A 21 -0.22 -4.86 -1.37
N LEU A 22 -0.59 -4.53 -0.14
CA LEU A 22 0.22 -4.86 1.02
C LEU A 22 0.28 -6.37 1.27
N ASN A 23 -0.80 -7.09 1.00
CA ASN A 23 -0.93 -8.50 1.40
C ASN A 23 -0.63 -9.50 0.28
N ILE A 24 -0.68 -9.10 -1.01
CA ILE A 24 -0.25 -9.99 -2.11
C ILE A 24 1.21 -10.42 -2.00
N ARG A 25 2.08 -9.58 -1.41
CA ARG A 25 3.53 -9.89 -1.25
C ARG A 25 3.77 -11.23 -0.57
N GLY A 26 3.00 -11.59 0.45
CA GLY A 26 3.16 -12.89 1.14
C GLY A 26 3.05 -14.06 0.18
N THR A 27 2.07 -14.02 -0.71
CA THR A 27 1.84 -15.04 -1.74
C THR A 27 2.93 -15.04 -2.81
N LEU A 28 3.51 -13.87 -3.12
CA LEU A 28 4.52 -13.73 -4.18
C LEU A 28 5.95 -14.04 -3.71
N ILE A 29 6.23 -14.09 -2.40
CA ILE A 29 7.57 -14.35 -1.84
C ILE A 29 8.25 -15.60 -2.42
N PRO A 30 7.59 -16.77 -2.55
CA PRO A 30 8.25 -17.94 -3.12
C PRO A 30 8.74 -17.71 -4.57
N SER A 31 7.91 -17.06 -5.40
CA SER A 31 8.25 -16.74 -6.79
C SER A 31 9.37 -15.70 -6.87
N ILE A 32 9.32 -14.65 -6.06
CA ILE A 32 10.37 -13.63 -5.95
C ILE A 32 11.71 -14.29 -5.56
N LYS A 33 11.67 -15.16 -4.54
CA LYS A 33 12.84 -15.88 -4.06
C LYS A 33 13.47 -16.73 -5.16
N PHE A 34 12.65 -17.47 -5.89
CA PHE A 34 13.09 -18.35 -6.97
C PHE A 34 13.70 -17.57 -8.13
N ASP A 35 12.98 -16.58 -8.65
CA ASP A 35 13.39 -15.80 -9.82
C ASP A 35 14.64 -14.95 -9.61
N LEU A 36 14.79 -14.37 -8.42
CA LEU A 36 15.95 -13.54 -8.08
C LEU A 36 17.10 -14.33 -7.43
N GLY A 37 16.93 -15.63 -7.17
CA GLY A 37 17.95 -16.47 -6.54
C GLY A 37 18.37 -16.00 -5.15
N ILE A 38 17.43 -15.43 -4.34
CA ILE A 38 17.74 -14.81 -3.07
C ILE A 38 17.36 -15.68 -1.87
N SER A 39 18.07 -15.49 -0.75
CA SER A 39 17.80 -16.20 0.50
C SER A 39 16.60 -15.59 1.27
N TYR A 40 16.03 -16.35 2.22
CA TYR A 40 15.01 -15.83 3.13
C TYR A 40 15.51 -14.65 3.99
N GLY A 41 16.82 -14.59 4.31
CA GLY A 41 17.40 -13.44 4.98
C GLY A 41 17.29 -12.16 4.14
N LYS A 42 17.54 -12.23 2.83
CA LYS A 42 17.32 -11.11 1.90
C LYS A 42 15.85 -10.74 1.78
N ILE A 43 14.92 -11.71 1.78
CA ILE A 43 13.48 -11.45 1.85
C ILE A 43 13.12 -10.68 3.12
N GLY A 44 13.62 -11.12 4.28
CA GLY A 44 13.41 -10.42 5.55
C GLY A 44 13.92 -8.98 5.53
N LEU A 45 15.12 -8.75 4.95
CA LEU A 45 15.68 -7.41 4.75
C LEU A 45 14.78 -6.53 3.86
N MET A 46 14.28 -7.08 2.75
CA MET A 46 13.35 -6.38 1.85
C MET A 46 12.06 -5.95 2.60
N LEU A 47 11.47 -6.87 3.37
CA LEU A 47 10.27 -6.58 4.15
C LEU A 47 10.54 -5.54 5.26
N MET A 48 11.69 -5.62 5.92
CA MET A 48 12.13 -4.64 6.92
C MET A 48 12.26 -3.24 6.29
N ILE A 49 12.93 -3.13 5.15
CA ILE A 49 13.11 -1.84 4.46
C ILE A 49 11.75 -1.27 4.01
N THR A 50 10.83 -2.11 3.53
CA THR A 50 9.46 -1.70 3.21
C THR A 50 8.76 -1.11 4.44
N SER A 51 8.88 -1.79 5.59
CA SER A 51 8.29 -1.34 6.85
C SER A 51 8.92 -0.03 7.35
N LEU A 52 10.23 0.14 7.20
CA LEU A 52 10.92 1.39 7.52
C LEU A 52 10.44 2.55 6.62
N GLY A 53 10.22 2.28 5.33
CA GLY A 53 9.61 3.24 4.41
C GLY A 53 8.22 3.68 4.88
N PHE A 54 7.37 2.72 5.23
CA PHE A 54 6.03 2.96 5.78
C PHE A 54 6.08 3.78 7.08
N MET A 55 6.89 3.36 8.04
CA MET A 55 7.03 4.04 9.34
C MET A 55 7.53 5.48 9.18
N SER A 56 8.55 5.69 8.35
CA SER A 56 9.09 7.05 8.10
C SER A 56 8.05 7.96 7.46
N ALA A 57 7.31 7.48 6.47
CA ALA A 57 6.24 8.24 5.84
C ALA A 57 5.08 8.55 6.81
N THR A 58 4.69 7.60 7.64
CA THR A 58 3.65 7.80 8.65
C THR A 58 4.10 8.80 9.72
N PHE A 59 5.34 8.69 10.21
CA PHE A 59 5.91 9.59 11.21
C PHE A 59 6.03 11.03 10.68
N LEU A 60 6.55 11.19 9.46
CA LEU A 60 6.70 12.50 8.82
C LEU A 60 5.37 13.04 8.27
N GLY A 61 4.42 12.16 7.97
CA GLY A 61 3.17 12.47 7.31
C GLY A 61 2.31 13.46 8.08
N GLY A 62 2.25 13.37 9.40
CA GLY A 62 1.52 14.32 10.24
C GLY A 62 2.04 15.77 10.07
N ARG A 63 3.36 15.96 10.12
CA ARG A 63 4.02 17.27 9.90
C ARG A 63 3.84 17.72 8.44
N ALA A 64 3.99 16.80 7.50
CA ALA A 64 3.84 17.07 6.08
C ALA A 64 2.41 17.51 5.72
N ILE A 65 1.38 16.87 6.30
CA ILE A 65 -0.03 17.25 6.14
C ILE A 65 -0.26 18.68 6.66
N SER A 66 0.30 19.03 7.82
CA SER A 66 0.17 20.37 8.39
C SER A 66 0.84 21.44 7.53
N LYS A 67 1.97 21.12 6.89
CA LYS A 67 2.75 22.06 6.09
C LYS A 67 2.26 22.17 4.65
N TYR A 68 1.98 21.07 3.99
CA TYR A 68 1.70 21.00 2.55
C TYR A 68 0.23 20.72 2.22
N GLY A 69 -0.55 20.38 3.22
CA GLY A 69 -1.98 20.07 3.09
C GLY A 69 -2.27 18.58 2.81
N LEU A 70 -3.41 18.15 3.31
CA LEU A 70 -3.89 16.77 3.24
C LEU A 70 -3.96 16.21 1.81
N LYS A 71 -4.54 16.99 0.89
CA LYS A 71 -4.77 16.57 -0.50
C LYS A 71 -3.46 16.21 -1.21
N LYS A 72 -2.41 17.04 -1.03
CA LYS A 72 -1.10 16.81 -1.64
C LYS A 72 -0.44 15.54 -1.11
N MET A 73 -0.60 15.26 0.19
CA MET A 73 -0.01 14.06 0.80
C MET A 73 -0.68 12.77 0.34
N VAL A 74 -2.02 12.76 0.22
CA VAL A 74 -2.73 11.61 -0.35
C VAL A 74 -2.31 11.37 -1.80
N TYR A 75 -2.23 12.42 -2.62
CA TYR A 75 -1.77 12.27 -4.01
C TYR A 75 -0.32 11.81 -4.11
N LEU A 76 0.58 12.33 -3.26
CA LEU A 76 1.95 11.86 -3.19
C LEU A 76 2.00 10.37 -2.86
N GLY A 77 1.24 9.92 -1.85
CA GLY A 77 1.16 8.51 -1.47
C GLY A 77 0.68 7.63 -2.63
N LEU A 78 -0.43 8.01 -3.27
CA LEU A 78 -0.97 7.27 -4.43
C LEU A 78 0.00 7.26 -5.62
N PHE A 79 0.68 8.37 -5.87
CA PHE A 79 1.69 8.47 -6.95
C PHE A 79 2.88 7.55 -6.68
N LEU A 80 3.42 7.55 -5.45
CA LEU A 80 4.52 6.66 -5.06
C LEU A 80 4.12 5.18 -5.15
N MET A 81 2.90 4.83 -4.74
CA MET A 81 2.35 3.49 -4.92
C MET A 81 2.26 3.11 -6.39
N ALA A 82 1.65 3.98 -7.22
CA ALA A 82 1.46 3.71 -8.64
C ALA A 82 2.80 3.51 -9.36
N ILE A 83 3.80 4.38 -9.13
CA ILE A 83 5.11 4.25 -9.77
C ILE A 83 5.84 2.99 -9.29
N SER A 84 5.75 2.65 -7.99
CA SER A 84 6.37 1.44 -7.45
C SER A 84 5.78 0.18 -8.07
N VAL A 85 4.45 0.09 -8.11
CA VAL A 85 3.72 -1.06 -8.66
C VAL A 85 3.99 -1.21 -10.16
N SER A 86 3.85 -0.13 -10.93
CA SER A 86 4.10 -0.16 -12.38
C SER A 86 5.54 -0.54 -12.74
N SER A 87 6.49 -0.19 -11.87
CA SER A 87 7.91 -0.50 -12.10
C SER A 87 8.31 -1.91 -11.66
N MET A 88 7.41 -2.69 -11.05
CA MET A 88 7.74 -4.07 -10.63
C MET A 88 8.11 -4.98 -11.81
N THR A 89 7.54 -4.73 -12.99
CA THR A 89 7.87 -5.48 -14.22
C THR A 89 9.32 -5.29 -14.66
N LEU A 90 9.98 -4.22 -14.22
CA LEU A 90 11.38 -3.88 -14.55
C LEU A 90 12.37 -4.46 -13.53
N VAL A 91 11.91 -5.16 -12.52
CA VAL A 91 12.78 -5.75 -11.49
C VAL A 91 13.63 -6.85 -12.09
N SER A 92 14.96 -6.69 -12.00
CA SER A 92 15.96 -7.65 -12.45
C SER A 92 16.97 -8.01 -11.36
N SER A 93 16.94 -7.36 -10.21
CA SER A 93 17.91 -7.57 -9.14
C SER A 93 17.32 -7.37 -7.75
N PHE A 94 18.02 -7.88 -6.73
CA PHE A 94 17.63 -7.66 -5.33
C PHE A 94 17.59 -6.17 -4.95
N ILE A 95 18.54 -5.38 -5.46
CA ILE A 95 18.59 -3.94 -5.14
C ILE A 95 17.38 -3.23 -5.74
N SER A 96 17.00 -3.52 -6.99
CA SER A 96 15.85 -2.88 -7.64
C SER A 96 14.54 -3.18 -6.90
N ILE A 97 14.30 -4.43 -6.48
CA ILE A 97 13.09 -4.75 -5.72
C ILE A 97 13.08 -4.08 -4.34
N VAL A 98 14.22 -4.00 -3.65
CA VAL A 98 14.33 -3.34 -2.34
C VAL A 98 13.98 -1.85 -2.44
N LEU A 99 14.51 -1.15 -3.46
CA LEU A 99 14.22 0.26 -3.68
C LEU A 99 12.74 0.50 -4.00
N LEU A 100 12.14 -0.33 -4.86
CA LEU A 100 10.72 -0.22 -5.18
C LEU A 100 9.83 -0.55 -3.97
N MET A 101 10.19 -1.55 -3.19
CA MET A 101 9.47 -1.90 -1.96
C MET A 101 9.58 -0.81 -0.88
N ALA A 102 10.73 -0.15 -0.76
CA ALA A 102 10.87 1.02 0.12
C ALA A 102 9.95 2.16 -0.31
N LEU A 103 9.96 2.46 -1.62
CA LEU A 103 9.10 3.49 -2.22
C LEU A 103 7.61 3.16 -2.06
N LEU A 104 7.24 1.88 -2.25
CA LEU A 104 5.89 1.37 -2.02
C LEU A 104 5.47 1.56 -0.56
N GLY A 105 6.34 1.20 0.38
CA GLY A 105 6.11 1.41 1.81
C GLY A 105 5.84 2.87 2.15
N MET A 106 6.67 3.79 1.63
CA MET A 106 6.46 5.23 1.80
C MET A 106 5.13 5.69 1.20
N GLY A 107 4.78 5.22 0.00
CA GLY A 107 3.53 5.54 -0.66
C GLY A 107 2.31 5.11 0.16
N ILE A 108 2.32 3.87 0.67
CA ILE A 108 1.27 3.36 1.56
C ILE A 108 1.17 4.21 2.83
N GLY A 109 2.29 4.54 3.48
CA GLY A 109 2.30 5.35 4.69
C GLY A 109 1.70 6.74 4.50
N PHE A 110 2.05 7.46 3.43
CA PHE A 110 1.45 8.76 3.12
C PHE A 110 -0.03 8.66 2.75
N ALA A 111 -0.43 7.66 1.98
CA ALA A 111 -1.84 7.45 1.61
C ALA A 111 -2.67 7.15 2.86
N GLU A 112 -2.23 6.22 3.69
CA GLU A 112 -2.95 5.76 4.88
C GLU A 112 -3.11 6.88 5.91
N ILE A 113 -2.03 7.59 6.30
CA ILE A 113 -2.14 8.71 7.25
C ILE A 113 -3.04 9.82 6.71
N GLY A 114 -2.98 10.07 5.39
CA GLY A 114 -3.83 11.04 4.72
C GLY A 114 -5.30 10.65 4.76
N ILE A 115 -5.63 9.41 4.42
CA ILE A 115 -7.00 8.90 4.42
C ILE A 115 -7.58 8.84 5.85
N ASN A 116 -6.81 8.40 6.82
CA ASN A 116 -7.22 8.38 8.23
C ASN A 116 -7.49 9.80 8.75
N THR A 117 -6.62 10.77 8.43
CA THR A 117 -6.83 12.19 8.75
C THR A 117 -8.08 12.76 8.06
N LEU A 118 -8.33 12.37 6.80
CA LEU A 118 -9.53 12.77 6.07
C LEU A 118 -10.80 12.24 6.75
N GLY A 119 -10.81 10.96 7.10
CA GLY A 119 -11.92 10.30 7.77
C GLY A 119 -12.30 10.98 9.10
N SER A 120 -11.30 11.28 9.93
CA SER A 120 -11.52 11.95 11.22
C SER A 120 -12.06 13.38 11.06
N LYS A 121 -11.63 14.12 10.02
CA LYS A 121 -12.10 15.49 9.76
C LYS A 121 -13.51 15.57 9.17
N ILE A 122 -13.90 14.60 8.34
CA ILE A 122 -15.22 14.60 7.68
C ILE A 122 -16.32 14.15 8.66
N PHE A 123 -16.02 13.20 9.54
CA PHE A 123 -16.99 12.55 10.42
C PHE A 123 -16.70 12.81 11.90
N VAL A 124 -16.64 14.09 12.31
CA VAL A 124 -16.30 14.50 13.68
C VAL A 124 -17.13 13.73 14.73
N ASN A 125 -18.46 13.67 14.54
CA ASN A 125 -19.37 13.00 15.49
C ASN A 125 -19.43 11.47 15.34
N LYS A 126 -18.83 10.89 14.29
CA LYS A 126 -18.84 9.45 13.96
C LYS A 126 -17.46 8.95 13.57
N SER A 127 -16.41 9.59 14.08
CA SER A 127 -15.03 9.30 13.68
C SER A 127 -14.64 7.84 13.95
N ALA A 128 -15.01 7.29 15.10
CA ALA A 128 -14.75 5.89 15.44
C ALA A 128 -15.41 4.92 14.45
N MET A 129 -16.68 5.16 14.09
CA MET A 129 -17.36 4.35 13.07
C MET A 129 -16.68 4.44 11.72
N MET A 130 -16.25 5.64 11.31
CA MET A 130 -15.55 5.85 10.04
C MET A 130 -14.20 5.14 10.01
N MET A 131 -13.42 5.21 11.09
CA MET A 131 -12.15 4.50 11.22
C MET A 131 -12.35 2.98 11.13
N ASN A 132 -13.36 2.44 11.80
CA ASN A 132 -13.68 1.01 11.70
C ASN A 132 -14.07 0.61 10.28
N LEU A 133 -14.84 1.44 9.56
CA LEU A 133 -15.18 1.19 8.16
C LEU A 133 -13.94 1.23 7.24
N LEU A 134 -13.03 2.19 7.43
CA LEU A 134 -11.78 2.24 6.67
C LEU A 134 -10.96 0.95 6.87
N HIS A 135 -10.81 0.50 8.11
CA HIS A 135 -10.09 -0.75 8.40
C HIS A 135 -10.85 -2.00 7.93
N PHE A 136 -12.19 -1.99 7.93
CA PHE A 136 -12.98 -3.05 7.32
C PHE A 136 -12.68 -3.19 5.82
N PHE A 137 -12.68 -2.08 5.07
CA PHE A 137 -12.35 -2.10 3.64
C PHE A 137 -10.89 -2.47 3.37
N PHE A 138 -9.96 -2.05 4.23
CA PHE A 138 -8.58 -2.55 4.21
C PHE A 138 -8.55 -4.07 4.41
N GLY A 139 -9.28 -4.60 5.38
CA GLY A 139 -9.40 -6.04 5.64
C GLY A 139 -9.96 -6.82 4.46
N LEU A 140 -10.97 -6.27 3.76
CA LEU A 140 -11.50 -6.86 2.52
C LEU A 140 -10.41 -6.99 1.45
N GLY A 141 -9.63 -5.91 1.21
CA GLY A 141 -8.51 -5.95 0.30
C GLY A 141 -7.46 -6.99 0.71
N SER A 142 -7.15 -7.05 2.01
CA SER A 142 -6.20 -8.00 2.58
C SER A 142 -6.62 -9.47 2.42
N ALA A 143 -7.91 -9.75 2.45
CA ALA A 143 -8.45 -11.09 2.26
C ALA A 143 -8.50 -11.51 0.78
N ILE A 144 -8.84 -10.56 -0.10
CA ILE A 144 -9.00 -10.81 -1.54
C ILE A 144 -7.63 -10.89 -2.24
N GLY A 145 -6.69 -10.00 -1.88
CA GLY A 145 -5.41 -9.84 -2.55
C GLY A 145 -4.61 -11.14 -2.69
N PRO A 146 -4.29 -11.85 -1.60
CA PRO A 146 -3.52 -13.10 -1.64
C PRO A 146 -4.20 -14.18 -2.48
N ARG A 147 -5.54 -14.26 -2.43
CA ARG A 147 -6.31 -15.24 -3.20
C ARG A 147 -6.25 -14.97 -4.69
N LEU A 148 -6.39 -13.71 -5.10
CA LEU A 148 -6.25 -13.31 -6.50
C LEU A 148 -4.82 -13.55 -6.99
N ALA A 149 -3.81 -13.12 -6.23
CA ALA A 149 -2.42 -13.33 -6.59
C ALA A 149 -2.07 -14.82 -6.72
N GLY A 150 -2.54 -15.66 -5.80
CA GLY A 150 -2.36 -17.10 -5.89
C GLY A 150 -3.01 -17.71 -7.14
N TRP A 151 -4.24 -17.31 -7.46
CA TRP A 151 -4.92 -17.73 -8.68
C TRP A 151 -4.16 -17.29 -9.93
N MET A 152 -3.70 -16.02 -10.00
CA MET A 152 -2.92 -15.52 -11.15
C MET A 152 -1.61 -16.28 -11.32
N LEU A 153 -0.92 -16.65 -10.24
CA LEU A 153 0.28 -17.51 -10.30
C LEU A 153 -0.03 -18.89 -10.88
N THR A 154 -1.18 -19.51 -10.54
CA THR A 154 -1.57 -20.80 -11.12
C THR A 154 -1.88 -20.73 -12.61
N GLN A 155 -2.23 -19.55 -13.13
CA GLN A 155 -2.39 -19.28 -14.57
C GLN A 155 -1.04 -18.99 -15.28
N GLY A 156 0.08 -19.11 -14.59
CA GLY A 156 1.42 -18.85 -15.15
C GLY A 156 1.79 -17.37 -15.28
N ILE A 157 1.01 -16.46 -14.69
CA ILE A 157 1.33 -15.03 -14.67
C ILE A 157 2.53 -14.81 -13.75
N LYS A 158 3.54 -14.11 -14.25
CA LYS A 158 4.75 -13.81 -13.47
C LYS A 158 4.43 -12.87 -12.29
N TRP A 159 5.07 -13.10 -11.15
CA TRP A 159 4.86 -12.34 -9.92
C TRP A 159 5.01 -10.81 -10.11
N ASN A 160 5.95 -10.37 -10.94
CA ASN A 160 6.22 -8.97 -11.22
C ASN A 160 5.14 -8.26 -12.07
N SER A 161 4.25 -9.02 -12.68
CA SER A 161 3.07 -8.53 -13.43
C SER A 161 1.78 -8.59 -12.60
N ILE A 162 1.84 -9.14 -11.40
CA ILE A 162 0.69 -9.24 -10.49
C ILE A 162 0.58 -8.00 -9.60
N TYR A 163 1.68 -7.27 -9.38
CA TYR A 163 1.64 -5.96 -8.75
C TYR A 163 0.97 -4.95 -9.68
#